data_ea3cae642f9924ff9430b856c48bda16
#
_entry.id   ea3cae642f9924ff9430b856c48bda16
#
_cell.length_a   1.000
_cell.length_b   1.000
_cell.length_c   1.000
_cell.angle_alpha   90.00
_cell.angle_beta   90.00
_cell.angle_gamma   90.00
#
_symmetry.space_group_name_H-M   'P 1'
#
loop_
_entity.id
_entity.type
_entity.pdbx_description
1 polymer ?
#
loop_
_entity_poly.entity_id
_entity_poly.type
_entity_poly.pdbx_seq_one_letter_code
_entity_poly.pdbx_strand_id
1 'polypeptide(L)'
;MDQYLFGQGNHYEIYEKLGAHLVQNGKQKGVHFAVWAPHAQAVSVVGEFNEWDTEANPMKREEPLGIYTCFISGVKKDQMYKYCIETYSGEQIFKADPYANYAELRPGTASRVTDIENIKWTDAEWMTRRKTWNHKHEPMSVYEAHIGSWMRHPGREDEGFYTYREFARAITKYIKEMGYTHVELMGIAEHPFDGSWGYQVTGYYAPHPDMGRRKILHG
;
A
#
# COMPACT_ATOMS: atom_id res chain seq x y z
N MET A 1 21.23 -6.46 -11.32
CA MET A 1 21.52 -5.85 -10.00
C MET A 1 20.40 -6.21 -9.01
N ASP A 2 19.14 -5.95 -9.33
CA ASP A 2 17.99 -6.17 -8.42
C ASP A 2 17.86 -7.61 -7.94
N GLN A 3 17.93 -8.59 -8.82
CA GLN A 3 17.88 -10.01 -8.45
C GLN A 3 19.02 -10.42 -7.50
N TYR A 4 20.22 -9.90 -7.71
CA TYR A 4 21.36 -10.18 -6.82
C TYR A 4 21.11 -9.59 -5.43
N LEU A 5 20.73 -8.33 -5.34
CA LEU A 5 20.45 -7.65 -4.06
C LEU A 5 19.28 -8.31 -3.32
N PHE A 6 18.22 -8.69 -4.05
CA PHE A 6 17.09 -9.40 -3.48
C PHE A 6 17.49 -10.76 -2.91
N GLY A 7 18.27 -11.54 -3.67
CA GLY A 7 18.77 -12.85 -3.21
C GLY A 7 19.70 -12.76 -2.00
N GLN A 8 20.37 -11.60 -1.79
CA GLN A 8 21.18 -11.32 -0.60
C GLN A 8 20.38 -10.74 0.58
N GLY A 9 19.09 -10.46 0.41
CA GLY A 9 18.26 -9.78 1.42
C GLY A 9 18.60 -8.30 1.63
N ASN A 10 19.30 -7.66 0.70
CA ASN A 10 19.81 -6.29 0.81
C ASN A 10 19.12 -5.31 -0.17
N HIS A 11 18.03 -5.71 -0.81
CA HIS A 11 17.30 -4.85 -1.74
C HIS A 11 16.22 -4.05 -0.99
N TYR A 12 16.61 -2.94 -0.38
CA TYR A 12 15.70 -2.11 0.43
C TYR A 12 14.63 -1.37 -0.40
N GLU A 13 14.82 -1.25 -1.72
CA GLU A 13 13.88 -0.60 -2.65
C GLU A 13 13.14 -1.62 -3.53
N ILE A 14 13.01 -2.86 -3.05
CA ILE A 14 12.35 -3.93 -3.82
C ILE A 14 10.87 -3.61 -4.12
N TYR A 15 10.23 -2.77 -3.33
CA TYR A 15 8.86 -2.29 -3.55
C TYR A 15 8.71 -1.48 -4.85
N GLU A 16 9.78 -0.98 -5.43
CA GLU A 16 9.77 -0.35 -6.76
C GLU A 16 9.70 -1.37 -7.91
N LYS A 17 9.91 -2.63 -7.62
CA LYS A 17 9.94 -3.73 -8.59
C LYS A 17 8.80 -4.72 -8.39
N LEU A 18 8.57 -5.14 -7.14
CA LEU A 18 7.45 -6.01 -6.79
C LEU A 18 6.17 -5.19 -6.62
N GLY A 19 5.03 -5.80 -6.90
CA GLY A 19 3.75 -5.12 -6.90
C GLY A 19 3.19 -4.85 -8.29
N ALA A 20 2.27 -3.90 -8.37
CA ALA A 20 1.60 -3.48 -9.60
C ALA A 20 1.96 -2.02 -9.94
N HIS A 21 2.74 -1.83 -11.00
CA HIS A 21 3.26 -0.53 -11.40
C HIS A 21 2.67 -0.08 -12.75
N LEU A 22 2.10 1.12 -12.78
CA LEU A 22 1.64 1.75 -14.01
C LEU A 22 2.87 2.12 -14.86
N VAL A 23 2.97 1.54 -16.03
CA VAL A 23 4.12 1.75 -16.92
C VAL A 23 3.68 1.96 -18.36
N GLN A 24 4.58 2.57 -19.13
CA GLN A 24 4.46 2.64 -20.58
C GLN A 24 5.51 1.74 -21.22
N ASN A 25 5.06 0.69 -21.92
CA ASN A 25 5.91 -0.20 -22.68
C ASN A 25 5.77 0.12 -24.19
N GLY A 26 6.73 0.85 -24.77
CA GLY A 26 6.64 1.38 -26.12
C GLY A 26 5.46 2.32 -26.28
N LYS A 27 4.48 1.96 -27.13
CA LYS A 27 3.26 2.74 -27.35
C LYS A 27 2.09 2.31 -26.44
N GLN A 28 2.23 1.23 -25.71
CA GLN A 28 1.17 0.66 -24.88
C GLN A 28 1.32 1.13 -23.42
N LYS A 29 0.23 1.64 -22.86
CA LYS A 29 0.09 1.89 -21.44
C LYS A 29 -0.56 0.69 -20.78
N GLY A 30 -0.10 0.34 -19.59
CA GLY A 30 -0.62 -0.79 -18.83
C GLY A 30 0.04 -0.88 -17.46
N VAL A 31 0.00 -2.08 -16.90
CA VAL A 31 0.57 -2.37 -15.59
C VAL A 31 1.58 -3.52 -15.71
N HIS A 32 2.73 -3.30 -15.11
CA HIS A 32 3.69 -4.36 -14.83
C HIS A 32 3.39 -4.95 -13.46
N PHE A 33 3.12 -6.24 -13.41
CA PHE A 33 2.89 -7.00 -12.20
C PHE A 33 4.11 -7.85 -11.89
N ALA A 34 4.51 -7.87 -10.63
CA ALA A 34 5.60 -8.72 -10.16
C ALA A 34 5.33 -9.22 -8.74
N VAL A 35 5.51 -10.50 -8.50
CA VAL A 35 5.32 -11.14 -7.19
C VAL A 35 6.38 -12.21 -6.94
N TRP A 36 6.83 -12.29 -5.70
CA TRP A 36 7.72 -13.36 -5.25
C TRP A 36 6.88 -14.54 -4.73
N ALA A 37 6.95 -15.66 -5.45
CA ALA A 37 6.23 -16.88 -5.11
C ALA A 37 7.10 -18.12 -5.39
N PRO A 38 8.23 -18.32 -4.67
CA PRO A 38 9.24 -19.31 -5.01
C PRO A 38 8.74 -20.75 -4.99
N HIS A 39 7.67 -21.02 -4.23
CA HIS A 39 7.06 -22.34 -4.09
C HIS A 39 5.82 -22.56 -4.95
N ALA A 40 5.48 -21.61 -5.83
CA ALA A 40 4.40 -21.76 -6.78
C ALA A 40 4.83 -22.60 -7.98
N GLN A 41 3.94 -23.45 -8.50
CA GLN A 41 4.09 -24.11 -9.78
C GLN A 41 3.84 -23.12 -10.92
N ALA A 42 2.76 -22.34 -10.81
CA ALA A 42 2.41 -21.27 -11.74
C ALA A 42 1.76 -20.10 -10.99
N VAL A 43 1.79 -18.92 -11.59
CA VAL A 43 1.09 -17.73 -11.07
C VAL A 43 0.43 -17.03 -12.25
N SER A 44 -0.80 -16.55 -12.07
CA SER A 44 -1.48 -15.65 -13.00
C SER A 44 -2.04 -14.44 -12.28
N VAL A 45 -2.28 -13.34 -13.02
CA VAL A 45 -2.96 -12.16 -12.50
C VAL A 45 -4.42 -12.20 -12.91
N VAL A 46 -5.31 -12.10 -11.94
CA VAL A 46 -6.74 -12.05 -12.14
C VAL A 46 -7.31 -10.72 -11.63
N GLY A 47 -8.31 -10.17 -12.31
CA GLY A 47 -8.87 -8.90 -11.91
C GLY A 47 -10.04 -8.44 -12.77
N GLU A 48 -10.53 -7.23 -12.53
CA GLU A 48 -11.65 -6.63 -13.29
C GLU A 48 -11.35 -6.51 -14.79
N PHE A 49 -10.08 -6.47 -15.17
CA PHE A 49 -9.63 -6.30 -16.57
C PHE A 49 -9.65 -7.60 -17.38
N ASN A 50 -9.83 -8.75 -16.76
CA ASN A 50 -9.91 -10.06 -17.41
C ASN A 50 -11.03 -10.93 -16.82
N GLU A 51 -12.05 -10.31 -16.21
CA GLU A 51 -13.22 -10.99 -15.62
C GLU A 51 -12.84 -12.08 -14.59
N TRP A 52 -11.67 -11.90 -13.93
CA TRP A 52 -11.11 -12.84 -12.93
C TRP A 52 -10.72 -14.19 -13.53
N ASP A 53 -10.51 -14.28 -14.83
CA ASP A 53 -10.08 -15.48 -15.54
C ASP A 53 -8.64 -15.86 -15.16
N THR A 54 -8.45 -17.07 -14.63
CA THR A 54 -7.16 -17.58 -14.16
C THR A 54 -6.20 -17.96 -15.29
N GLU A 55 -6.70 -18.12 -16.52
CA GLU A 55 -5.91 -18.51 -17.68
C GLU A 55 -5.49 -17.33 -18.57
N ALA A 56 -6.18 -16.18 -18.41
CA ALA A 56 -6.02 -15.04 -19.31
C ALA A 56 -4.66 -14.34 -19.22
N ASN A 57 -4.05 -14.28 -18.04
CA ASN A 57 -2.81 -13.55 -17.80
C ASN A 57 -1.79 -14.35 -16.98
N PRO A 58 -1.22 -15.44 -17.56
CA PRO A 58 -0.16 -16.19 -16.91
C PRO A 58 1.10 -15.33 -16.77
N MET A 59 1.79 -15.47 -15.64
CA MET A 59 3.03 -14.77 -15.35
C MET A 59 4.24 -15.64 -15.70
N LYS A 60 5.28 -14.99 -16.19
CA LYS A 60 6.57 -15.63 -16.46
C LYS A 60 7.38 -15.71 -15.17
N ARG A 61 7.88 -16.90 -14.85
CA ARG A 61 8.82 -17.11 -13.76
C ARG A 61 10.22 -16.64 -14.15
N GLU A 62 10.80 -15.79 -13.33
CA GLU A 62 12.18 -15.30 -13.46
C GLU A 62 13.08 -16.10 -12.50
N GLU A 63 13.95 -16.90 -13.07
CA GLU A 63 14.88 -17.71 -12.30
C GLU A 63 16.14 -16.90 -11.88
N PRO A 64 16.82 -17.26 -10.79
CA PRO A 64 16.57 -18.42 -9.92
C PRO A 64 15.68 -18.11 -8.70
N LEU A 65 15.18 -16.90 -8.53
CA LEU A 65 14.58 -16.42 -7.29
C LEU A 65 13.08 -16.75 -7.11
N GLY A 66 12.44 -17.24 -8.18
CA GLY A 66 11.00 -17.52 -8.16
C GLY A 66 10.14 -16.26 -8.07
N ILE A 67 10.59 -15.18 -8.72
CA ILE A 67 9.79 -13.99 -8.98
C ILE A 67 8.99 -14.23 -10.24
N TYR A 68 7.71 -13.94 -10.21
CA TYR A 68 6.82 -14.02 -11.36
C TYR A 68 6.48 -12.62 -11.85
N THR A 69 6.54 -12.41 -13.18
CA THR A 69 6.29 -11.10 -13.79
C THR A 69 5.38 -11.20 -15.01
N CYS A 70 4.56 -10.18 -15.25
CA CYS A 70 3.88 -9.97 -16.52
C CYS A 70 3.57 -8.49 -16.74
N PHE A 71 3.39 -8.11 -18.02
CA PHE A 71 2.87 -6.81 -18.42
C PHE A 71 1.50 -7.00 -19.05
N ILE A 72 0.48 -6.27 -18.55
CA ILE A 72 -0.87 -6.32 -19.09
C ILE A 72 -1.24 -4.93 -19.61
N SER A 73 -1.44 -4.84 -20.92
CA SER A 73 -1.81 -3.59 -21.58
C SER A 73 -3.27 -3.24 -21.30
N GLY A 74 -3.58 -1.94 -21.23
CA GLY A 74 -4.95 -1.45 -21.04
C GLY A 74 -5.46 -1.48 -19.61
N VAL A 75 -4.77 -2.11 -18.68
CA VAL A 75 -5.10 -2.04 -17.24
C VAL A 75 -4.92 -0.61 -16.74
N LYS A 76 -5.89 -0.14 -15.95
CA LYS A 76 -5.98 1.25 -15.49
C LYS A 76 -5.86 1.33 -13.97
N LYS A 77 -5.54 2.53 -13.51
CA LYS A 77 -5.65 2.89 -12.11
C LYS A 77 -7.03 2.52 -11.54
N ASP A 78 -7.03 2.11 -10.29
CA ASP A 78 -8.18 1.74 -9.48
C ASP A 78 -8.83 0.38 -9.77
N GLN A 79 -8.41 -0.33 -10.82
CA GLN A 79 -8.88 -1.69 -11.06
C GLN A 79 -8.39 -2.65 -10.00
N MET A 80 -9.27 -3.57 -9.60
CA MET A 80 -8.98 -4.60 -8.61
C MET A 80 -8.28 -5.79 -9.25
N TYR A 81 -7.37 -6.41 -8.48
CA TYR A 81 -6.66 -7.62 -8.90
C TYR A 81 -6.25 -8.49 -7.72
N LYS A 82 -5.94 -9.74 -8.01
CA LYS A 82 -5.27 -10.72 -7.13
C LYS A 82 -4.25 -11.51 -7.93
N TYR A 83 -3.37 -12.21 -7.22
CA TYR A 83 -2.58 -13.29 -7.79
C TYR A 83 -3.31 -14.62 -7.56
N CYS A 84 -3.51 -15.38 -8.63
CA CYS A 84 -3.90 -16.78 -8.58
C CYS A 84 -2.62 -17.61 -8.57
N ILE A 85 -2.36 -18.30 -7.48
CA ILE A 85 -1.16 -19.11 -7.28
C ILE A 85 -1.58 -20.58 -7.40
N GLU A 86 -1.00 -21.29 -8.36
CA GLU A 86 -1.15 -22.73 -8.49
C GLU A 86 -0.04 -23.42 -7.71
N THR A 87 -0.42 -24.34 -6.84
CA THR A 87 0.50 -25.16 -6.07
C THR A 87 0.90 -26.41 -6.84
N TYR A 88 1.96 -27.10 -6.42
CA TYR A 88 2.36 -28.39 -7.01
C TYR A 88 1.31 -29.51 -6.82
N SER A 89 0.34 -29.33 -5.95
CA SER A 89 -0.81 -30.25 -5.82
C SER A 89 -1.97 -29.91 -6.78
N GLY A 90 -1.85 -28.85 -7.58
CA GLY A 90 -2.90 -28.38 -8.50
C GLY A 90 -3.98 -27.52 -7.81
N GLU A 91 -3.81 -27.16 -6.54
CA GLU A 91 -4.71 -26.24 -5.84
C GLU A 91 -4.47 -24.80 -6.31
N GLN A 92 -5.54 -24.06 -6.57
CA GLN A 92 -5.49 -22.62 -6.89
C GLN A 92 -5.83 -21.79 -5.65
N ILE A 93 -4.92 -20.90 -5.27
CA ILE A 93 -5.03 -20.02 -4.10
C ILE A 93 -5.01 -18.57 -4.55
N PHE A 94 -6.05 -17.81 -4.20
CA PHE A 94 -6.11 -16.37 -4.52
C PHE A 94 -5.51 -15.54 -3.39
N LYS A 95 -4.51 -14.73 -3.71
CA LYS A 95 -3.81 -13.86 -2.74
C LYS A 95 -3.83 -12.40 -3.16
N ALA A 96 -3.99 -11.52 -2.17
CA ALA A 96 -3.69 -10.11 -2.34
C ALA A 96 -2.20 -9.91 -2.62
N ASP A 97 -1.86 -8.79 -3.24
CA ASP A 97 -0.47 -8.41 -3.48
C ASP A 97 0.15 -7.85 -2.19
N PRO A 98 1.23 -8.45 -1.67
CA PRO A 98 1.89 -7.96 -0.46
C PRO A 98 2.56 -6.58 -0.63
N TYR A 99 2.81 -6.14 -1.87
CA TYR A 99 3.38 -4.85 -2.22
C TYR A 99 2.34 -3.85 -2.75
N ALA A 100 1.05 -4.18 -2.67
CA ALA A 100 0.00 -3.26 -3.09
C ALA A 100 0.03 -1.96 -2.27
N ASN A 101 -0.08 -0.83 -2.96
CA ASN A 101 -0.20 0.49 -2.33
C ASN A 101 -1.65 0.87 -1.98
N TYR A 102 -2.62 0.02 -2.33
CA TYR A 102 -4.02 0.21 -1.99
C TYR A 102 -4.78 -1.12 -1.95
N ALA A 103 -5.60 -1.30 -0.93
CA ALA A 103 -6.44 -2.48 -0.74
C ALA A 103 -7.91 -2.19 -1.06
N GLU A 104 -8.67 -3.23 -1.37
CA GLU A 104 -10.11 -3.19 -1.45
C GLU A 104 -10.71 -2.97 -0.06
N LEU A 105 -11.84 -2.24 0.00
CA LEU A 105 -12.60 -2.09 1.25
C LEU A 105 -13.21 -3.43 1.67
N ARG A 106 -13.11 -3.74 2.94
CA ARG A 106 -13.73 -4.93 3.53
C ARG A 106 -15.23 -5.03 3.22
N PRO A 107 -15.79 -6.23 3.03
CA PRO A 107 -15.18 -7.56 3.24
C PRO A 107 -14.32 -8.05 2.07
N GLY A 108 -14.11 -7.23 1.05
CA GLY A 108 -13.24 -7.57 -0.07
C GLY A 108 -11.78 -7.72 0.37
N THR A 109 -10.99 -8.48 -0.41
CA THR A 109 -9.59 -8.80 -0.11
C THR A 109 -8.70 -8.62 -1.34
N ALA A 110 -9.14 -7.88 -2.35
CA ALA A 110 -8.33 -7.63 -3.52
C ALA A 110 -7.37 -6.44 -3.30
N SER A 111 -6.31 -6.44 -4.07
CA SER A 111 -5.44 -5.28 -4.23
C SER A 111 -5.97 -4.37 -5.33
N ARG A 112 -5.55 -3.09 -5.32
CA ARG A 112 -5.93 -2.13 -6.36
C ARG A 112 -4.71 -1.50 -6.99
N VAL A 113 -4.75 -1.36 -8.30
CA VAL A 113 -3.73 -0.62 -9.05
C VAL A 113 -3.75 0.85 -8.62
N THR A 114 -2.63 1.37 -8.16
CA THR A 114 -2.54 2.74 -7.62
C THR A 114 -1.35 3.47 -8.22
N ASP A 115 -1.53 4.75 -8.48
CA ASP A 115 -0.48 5.67 -8.88
C ASP A 115 -0.05 6.49 -7.66
N ILE A 116 1.19 6.31 -7.22
CA ILE A 116 1.81 7.04 -6.11
C ILE A 116 2.88 8.03 -6.58
N GLU A 117 3.22 8.04 -7.87
CA GLU A 117 4.32 8.86 -8.39
C GLU A 117 3.92 10.34 -8.56
N ASN A 118 2.62 10.61 -8.75
CA ASN A 118 2.09 11.95 -9.02
C ASN A 118 1.72 12.75 -7.75
N ILE A 119 2.31 12.43 -6.61
CA ILE A 119 2.09 13.15 -5.35
C ILE A 119 2.82 14.49 -5.41
N LYS A 120 2.07 15.60 -5.31
CA LYS A 120 2.65 16.93 -5.20
C LYS A 120 2.89 17.26 -3.74
N TRP A 121 4.14 17.17 -3.33
CA TRP A 121 4.57 17.56 -1.99
C TRP A 121 4.64 19.08 -1.86
N THR A 122 4.14 19.61 -0.75
CA THR A 122 4.10 21.05 -0.45
C THR A 122 4.96 21.41 0.75
N ASP A 123 5.87 20.55 1.13
CA ASP A 123 6.68 20.57 2.35
C ASP A 123 8.14 20.99 2.15
N ALA A 124 8.48 21.59 0.99
CA ALA A 124 9.84 21.99 0.63
C ALA A 124 10.53 22.91 1.67
N GLU A 125 9.77 23.82 2.28
CA GLU A 125 10.27 24.70 3.33
C GLU A 125 10.61 23.91 4.60
N TRP A 126 9.73 22.99 5.00
CA TRP A 126 9.98 22.12 6.13
C TRP A 126 11.17 21.18 5.89
N MET A 127 11.28 20.60 4.70
CA MET A 127 12.41 19.75 4.31
C MET A 127 13.74 20.51 4.32
N THR A 128 13.73 21.78 3.98
CA THR A 128 14.93 22.64 4.06
C THR A 128 15.33 22.91 5.50
N ARG A 129 14.37 23.28 6.36
CA ARG A 129 14.60 23.50 7.79
C ARG A 129 15.07 22.22 8.49
N ARG A 130 14.48 21.06 8.16
CA ARG A 130 14.83 19.76 8.71
C ARG A 130 16.31 19.41 8.51
N LYS A 131 16.93 19.80 7.38
CA LYS A 131 18.35 19.52 7.10
C LYS A 131 19.31 20.17 8.11
N THR A 132 18.92 21.29 8.68
CA THR A 132 19.72 22.05 9.65
C THR A 132 19.29 21.80 11.09
N TRP A 133 18.19 21.11 11.30
CA TRP A 133 17.66 20.86 12.62
C TRP A 133 18.47 19.76 13.35
N ASN A 134 19.04 20.12 14.49
CA ASN A 134 19.82 19.19 15.31
C ASN A 134 18.90 18.47 16.32
N HIS A 135 18.09 17.56 15.83
CA HIS A 135 17.09 16.82 16.61
C HIS A 135 17.68 15.98 17.78
N LYS A 136 19.01 15.75 17.80
CA LYS A 136 19.68 15.03 18.91
C LYS A 136 19.87 15.91 20.15
N HIS A 137 19.76 17.23 20.01
CA HIS A 137 19.95 18.20 21.10
C HIS A 137 18.70 19.02 21.40
N GLU A 138 17.59 18.76 20.69
CA GLU A 138 16.31 19.41 20.94
C GLU A 138 15.42 18.53 21.82
N PRO A 139 14.60 19.12 22.70
CA PRO A 139 13.62 18.35 23.47
C PRO A 139 12.60 17.67 22.54
N MET A 140 12.25 16.44 22.86
CA MET A 140 11.27 15.66 22.12
C MET A 140 10.08 15.36 23.00
N SER A 141 8.87 15.62 22.48
CA SER A 141 7.60 15.24 23.06
C SER A 141 6.76 14.59 21.97
N VAL A 142 6.38 13.33 22.17
CA VAL A 142 5.65 12.51 21.19
C VAL A 142 4.20 12.36 21.64
N TYR A 143 3.27 12.62 20.73
CA TYR A 143 1.86 12.31 20.88
C TYR A 143 1.50 11.09 20.04
N GLU A 144 1.18 9.98 20.71
CA GLU A 144 0.74 8.76 20.06
C GLU A 144 -0.78 8.81 19.83
N ALA A 145 -1.23 8.49 18.62
CA ALA A 145 -2.63 8.55 18.24
C ALA A 145 -3.06 7.40 17.34
N HIS A 146 -4.20 6.78 17.67
CA HIS A 146 -4.88 5.84 16.77
C HIS A 146 -6.01 6.58 16.05
N ILE A 147 -5.95 6.67 14.71
CA ILE A 147 -6.86 7.49 13.90
C ILE A 147 -8.32 7.12 14.12
N GLY A 148 -8.64 5.83 14.15
CA GLY A 148 -10.00 5.32 14.28
C GLY A 148 -10.65 5.55 15.66
N SER A 149 -9.86 5.87 16.68
CA SER A 149 -10.39 6.07 18.06
C SER A 149 -10.16 7.46 18.64
N TRP A 150 -9.32 8.29 18.00
CA TRP A 150 -8.90 9.59 18.55
C TRP A 150 -10.07 10.57 18.68
N MET A 151 -10.85 10.77 17.61
CA MET A 151 -12.10 11.54 17.60
C MET A 151 -13.10 10.92 16.63
N ARG A 152 -14.39 11.11 16.89
CA ARG A 152 -15.49 10.64 16.06
C ARG A 152 -16.52 11.73 15.82
N HIS A 153 -17.23 11.68 14.70
CA HIS A 153 -18.39 12.52 14.44
C HIS A 153 -19.62 11.91 15.11
N PRO A 154 -20.27 12.63 16.05
CA PRO A 154 -21.49 12.13 16.67
C PRO A 154 -22.62 11.92 15.66
N GLY A 155 -23.34 10.80 15.77
CA GLY A 155 -24.56 10.54 14.99
C GLY A 155 -24.36 10.20 13.51
N ARG A 156 -23.16 9.83 13.07
CA ARG A 156 -22.94 9.32 11.72
C ARG A 156 -23.11 7.80 11.66
N GLU A 157 -23.81 7.31 10.61
CA GLU A 157 -24.07 5.89 10.39
C GLU A 157 -22.81 5.08 10.03
N ASP A 158 -21.77 5.73 9.50
CA ASP A 158 -20.47 5.17 9.12
C ASP A 158 -19.52 5.04 10.33
N GLU A 159 -20.03 4.70 11.50
CA GLU A 159 -19.31 4.66 12.78
C GLU A 159 -18.66 5.99 13.19
N GLY A 160 -18.82 7.04 12.38
CA GLY A 160 -18.36 8.39 12.67
C GLY A 160 -16.85 8.58 12.65
N PHE A 161 -16.11 7.75 11.95
CA PHE A 161 -14.66 7.90 11.81
C PHE A 161 -14.28 9.21 11.10
N TYR A 162 -13.19 9.81 11.54
CA TYR A 162 -12.54 10.88 10.80
C TYR A 162 -11.87 10.31 9.57
N THR A 163 -12.02 11.02 8.45
CA THR A 163 -11.15 10.77 7.29
C THR A 163 -9.71 11.19 7.59
N TYR A 164 -8.74 10.66 6.88
CA TYR A 164 -7.33 11.08 7.02
C TYR A 164 -7.15 12.60 6.98
N ARG A 165 -7.88 13.31 6.11
CA ARG A 165 -7.81 14.78 6.02
C ARG A 165 -8.41 15.50 7.23
N GLU A 166 -9.54 15.03 7.71
CA GLU A 166 -10.17 15.58 8.91
C GLU A 166 -9.26 15.37 10.12
N PHE A 167 -8.75 14.15 10.25
CA PHE A 167 -7.79 13.81 11.29
C PHE A 167 -6.53 14.68 11.20
N ALA A 168 -5.90 14.78 10.04
CA ALA A 168 -4.67 15.57 9.85
C ALA A 168 -4.86 17.04 10.24
N ARG A 169 -6.00 17.65 9.88
CA ARG A 169 -6.31 19.03 10.25
C ARG A 169 -6.53 19.19 11.76
N ALA A 170 -7.30 18.29 12.35
CA ALA A 170 -7.64 18.36 13.76
C ALA A 170 -6.43 18.07 14.66
N ILE A 171 -5.67 16.99 14.36
CA ILE A 171 -4.51 16.64 15.17
C ILE A 171 -3.39 17.66 15.06
N THR A 172 -3.13 18.21 13.87
CA THR A 172 -2.08 19.23 13.69
C THR A 172 -2.38 20.46 14.53
N LYS A 173 -3.64 20.88 14.62
CA LYS A 173 -4.03 22.00 15.48
C LYS A 173 -3.79 21.64 16.96
N TYR A 174 -4.33 20.50 17.39
CA TYR A 174 -4.24 20.04 18.77
C TYR A 174 -2.80 19.91 19.27
N ILE A 175 -1.93 19.21 18.51
CA ILE A 175 -0.54 19.00 18.94
C ILE A 175 0.26 20.30 19.02
N LYS A 176 -0.01 21.26 18.12
CA LYS A 176 0.63 22.61 18.18
C LYS A 176 0.19 23.38 19.40
N GLU A 177 -1.10 23.39 19.72
CA GLU A 177 -1.65 24.06 20.92
C GLU A 177 -1.10 23.46 22.21
N MET A 178 -0.94 22.12 22.24
CA MET A 178 -0.42 21.40 23.40
C MET A 178 1.11 21.37 23.50
N GLY A 179 1.84 21.83 22.47
CA GLY A 179 3.29 21.90 22.46
C GLY A 179 4.01 20.59 22.18
N TYR A 180 3.34 19.60 21.59
CA TYR A 180 4.01 18.38 21.13
C TYR A 180 4.86 18.65 19.89
N THR A 181 6.00 17.96 19.81
CA THR A 181 6.97 18.10 18.70
C THR A 181 6.79 17.02 17.63
N HIS A 182 6.27 15.86 18.00
CA HIS A 182 6.11 14.70 17.13
C HIS A 182 4.72 14.06 17.31
N VAL A 183 4.28 13.41 16.24
CA VAL A 183 3.09 12.52 16.26
C VAL A 183 3.53 11.14 15.85
N GLU A 184 3.13 10.14 16.63
CA GLU A 184 3.21 8.73 16.29
C GLU A 184 1.82 8.22 15.92
N LEU A 185 1.67 7.64 14.72
CA LEU A 185 0.42 7.10 14.24
C LEU A 185 0.40 5.59 14.39
N MET A 186 -0.50 5.11 15.23
CA MET A 186 -0.72 3.68 15.45
C MET A 186 -1.48 3.06 14.29
N GLY A 187 -1.06 1.87 13.85
CA GLY A 187 -1.85 0.94 13.06
C GLY A 187 -2.46 1.46 11.76
N ILE A 188 -1.73 2.31 11.00
CA ILE A 188 -2.23 2.88 9.73
C ILE A 188 -2.13 1.93 8.54
N ALA A 189 -1.33 0.87 8.63
CA ALA A 189 -1.19 -0.11 7.55
C ALA A 189 -2.44 -0.98 7.43
N GLU A 190 -2.69 -1.51 6.22
CA GLU A 190 -3.84 -2.35 5.94
C GLU A 190 -3.90 -3.58 6.84
N HIS A 191 -5.08 -3.81 7.44
CA HIS A 191 -5.36 -4.94 8.33
C HIS A 191 -6.83 -5.36 8.22
N PRO A 192 -7.15 -6.67 8.31
CA PRO A 192 -8.51 -7.18 8.12
C PRO A 192 -9.38 -7.09 9.38
N PHE A 193 -8.78 -6.90 10.56
CA PHE A 193 -9.47 -7.00 11.84
C PHE A 193 -9.23 -5.76 12.71
N ASP A 194 -10.28 -4.93 12.88
CA ASP A 194 -10.23 -3.68 13.66
C ASP A 194 -9.84 -3.89 15.12
N GLY A 195 -10.27 -5.01 15.72
CA GLY A 195 -9.89 -5.35 17.09
C GLY A 195 -8.40 -5.56 17.30
N SER A 196 -7.61 -5.69 16.23
CA SER A 196 -6.15 -5.73 16.30
C SER A 196 -5.51 -4.35 16.47
N TRP A 197 -6.28 -3.26 16.34
CA TRP A 197 -5.79 -1.88 16.31
C TRP A 197 -4.71 -1.62 15.25
N GLY A 198 -4.75 -2.40 14.15
CA GLY A 198 -3.76 -2.32 13.08
C GLY A 198 -2.48 -3.12 13.31
N TYR A 199 -2.41 -3.97 14.34
CA TYR A 199 -1.23 -4.80 14.59
C TYR A 199 -1.22 -6.15 13.85
N GLN A 200 -2.33 -6.54 13.20
CA GLN A 200 -2.39 -7.70 12.32
C GLN A 200 -2.33 -7.27 10.85
N VAL A 201 -1.21 -6.68 10.46
CA VAL A 201 -0.99 -6.10 9.13
C VAL A 201 -1.01 -7.18 8.05
N THR A 202 -1.73 -6.90 6.96
CA THR A 202 -1.77 -7.72 5.73
C THR A 202 -1.23 -7.00 4.51
N GLY A 203 -1.13 -5.66 4.55
CA GLY A 203 -0.58 -4.83 3.46
C GLY A 203 0.34 -3.75 4.00
N TYR A 204 1.65 -4.01 4.02
CA TYR A 204 2.63 -3.07 4.61
C TYR A 204 2.77 -1.75 3.86
N TYR A 205 2.42 -1.72 2.58
CA TYR A 205 2.54 -0.56 1.70
C TYR A 205 1.20 0.13 1.43
N ALA A 206 0.09 -0.43 1.94
CA ALA A 206 -1.24 0.12 1.77
C ALA A 206 -1.74 0.76 3.09
N PRO A 207 -2.28 2.00 3.06
CA PRO A 207 -3.00 2.54 4.19
C PRO A 207 -4.36 1.84 4.33
N HIS A 208 -4.86 1.77 5.56
CA HIS A 208 -6.15 1.15 5.83
C HIS A 208 -7.31 1.91 5.15
N PRO A 209 -8.11 1.29 4.26
CA PRO A 209 -9.08 2.00 3.43
C PRO A 209 -10.27 2.59 4.19
N ASP A 210 -10.65 2.02 5.34
CA ASP A 210 -11.79 2.49 6.13
C ASP A 210 -11.58 3.88 6.75
N MET A 211 -10.32 4.27 7.00
CA MET A 211 -9.98 5.56 7.57
C MET A 211 -9.89 6.67 6.53
N GLY A 212 -10.12 6.38 5.26
CA GLY A 212 -10.05 7.38 4.21
C GLY A 212 -10.67 6.95 2.90
N ARG A 213 -11.76 7.60 2.49
CA ARG A 213 -12.19 7.47 1.11
C ARG A 213 -11.09 7.99 0.19
N ARG A 214 -10.76 7.24 -0.85
CA ARG A 214 -9.74 7.34 -1.91
C ARG A 214 -9.10 8.69 -2.30
N LYS A 215 -9.65 9.82 -1.94
CA LYS A 215 -9.14 11.14 -2.38
C LYS A 215 -8.18 11.81 -1.39
N ILE A 216 -7.71 11.11 -0.39
CA ILE A 216 -7.26 11.77 0.84
C ILE A 216 -5.76 11.69 1.07
N LEU A 217 -5.06 10.75 0.47
CA LEU A 217 -3.59 10.69 0.57
C LEU A 217 -2.87 11.63 -0.41
N HIS A 218 -3.61 12.26 -1.34
CA HIS A 218 -3.07 13.07 -2.42
C HIS A 218 -3.55 14.52 -2.37
N GLY A 219 -3.52 15.17 -1.22
CA GLY A 219 -3.92 16.57 -1.14
C GLY A 219 -3.22 17.36 -0.06
#